data_b7941b519d1dab8005becdeace4ff09d
#
_entry.id   b7941b519d1dab8005becdeace4ff09d
#
_cell.length_a   1.000
_cell.length_b   1.000
_cell.length_c   1.000
_cell.angle_alpha   90.00
_cell.angle_beta   90.00
_cell.angle_gamma   90.00
#
_symmetry.space_group_name_H-M   'P 1'
#
loop_
_entity.id
_entity.type
_entity.pdbx_description
1 polymer ?
#
loop_
_entity_poly.entity_id
_entity_poly.type
_entity_poly.pdbx_seq_one_letter_code
_entity_poly.pdbx_strand_id
1 'polypeptide(L)'
;MMPHPRDELFLKTQKTIFWILAGVMTVMASLISLGLSWYLLKPVKQLTEGTRAVARREFDARLKIESRDELGQLAEDFNQMAETLESFEHQRRQWLSDVSHELGTPLSVLRGEIEAMQDGVRELSQERLNSLHDEVMQLTRIVEDLKLINRAEAGVLELREEDFSPTELLSRTASGFETRFDTHLIQVKQDFDDTIKTMVRGDSERLRQVYENLMENVIRHVQGPAVLTLKSRVEHSRLVLSLCDDGPGVDENMLPHLFDRFFRADKSRSRTSGGSGLGLAICKNLVEAQAGQIEAHANQPRGLCIRISLPLVQEDQA
;
A
#
# COMPACT_ATOMS: atom_id res chain seq x y z
N MET A 1 -84.81 -46.00 -0.44
CA MET A 1 -84.74 -44.88 -1.43
C MET A 1 -83.52 -45.11 -2.31
N MET A 2 -83.72 -45.58 -3.52
CA MET A 2 -82.54 -45.78 -4.46
C MET A 2 -82.18 -44.42 -5.05
N PRO A 3 -80.88 -44.08 -5.13
CA PRO A 3 -80.50 -42.81 -5.69
C PRO A 3 -80.84 -42.76 -7.18
N HIS A 4 -81.30 -41.60 -7.64
CA HIS A 4 -81.68 -41.39 -9.04
C HIS A 4 -80.49 -41.57 -9.95
N PRO A 5 -80.59 -42.26 -11.13
CA PRO A 5 -79.46 -42.52 -12.03
C PRO A 5 -78.68 -41.23 -12.45
N ARG A 6 -79.28 -40.09 -12.43
CA ARG A 6 -78.66 -38.78 -12.72
C ARG A 6 -77.70 -38.30 -11.61
N ASP A 7 -77.97 -38.66 -10.34
CA ASP A 7 -77.13 -38.26 -9.20
C ASP A 7 -75.80 -39.10 -9.20
N GLU A 8 -75.88 -40.36 -9.57
CA GLU A 8 -74.66 -41.19 -9.71
C GLU A 8 -73.73 -40.74 -10.83
N LEU A 9 -74.29 -40.33 -11.98
CA LEU A 9 -73.53 -39.82 -13.11
C LEU A 9 -72.85 -38.50 -12.78
N PHE A 10 -73.57 -37.61 -12.08
CA PHE A 10 -73.07 -36.32 -11.60
C PHE A 10 -71.92 -36.51 -10.60
N LEU A 11 -72.08 -37.40 -9.63
CA LEU A 11 -71.03 -37.70 -8.66
C LEU A 11 -69.75 -38.32 -9.28
N LYS A 12 -69.91 -39.18 -10.28
CA LYS A 12 -68.80 -39.77 -11.05
C LYS A 12 -68.03 -38.70 -11.83
N THR A 13 -68.79 -37.85 -12.54
CA THR A 13 -68.17 -36.74 -13.30
C THR A 13 -67.40 -35.76 -12.36
N GLN A 14 -68.01 -35.42 -11.23
CA GLN A 14 -67.39 -34.55 -10.24
C GLN A 14 -66.09 -35.16 -9.65
N LYS A 15 -66.12 -36.45 -9.30
CA LYS A 15 -64.93 -37.19 -8.87
C LYS A 15 -63.83 -37.22 -9.93
N THR A 16 -64.16 -37.44 -11.19
CA THR A 16 -63.19 -37.47 -12.30
C THR A 16 -62.54 -36.10 -12.50
N ILE A 17 -63.35 -35.00 -12.49
CA ILE A 17 -62.85 -33.63 -12.57
C ILE A 17 -61.95 -33.33 -11.40
N PHE A 18 -62.34 -33.74 -10.18
CA PHE A 18 -61.49 -33.54 -8.98
C PHE A 18 -60.12 -34.22 -9.10
N TRP A 19 -60.06 -35.47 -9.54
CA TRP A 19 -58.80 -36.19 -9.71
C TRP A 19 -57.95 -35.62 -10.85
N ILE A 20 -58.55 -35.14 -11.94
CA ILE A 20 -57.82 -34.44 -13.02
C ILE A 20 -57.21 -33.14 -12.51
N LEU A 21 -57.99 -32.32 -11.80
CA LEU A 21 -57.52 -31.08 -11.19
C LEU A 21 -56.39 -31.32 -10.17
N ALA A 22 -56.56 -32.33 -9.30
CA ALA A 22 -55.54 -32.71 -8.34
C ALA A 22 -54.24 -33.17 -9.03
N GLY A 23 -54.35 -33.93 -10.09
CA GLY A 23 -53.20 -34.36 -10.89
C GLY A 23 -52.46 -33.17 -11.55
N VAL A 24 -53.21 -32.28 -12.20
CA VAL A 24 -52.66 -31.06 -12.83
C VAL A 24 -51.95 -30.18 -11.79
N MET A 25 -52.58 -29.94 -10.64
CA MET A 25 -51.98 -29.16 -9.56
C MET A 25 -50.67 -29.79 -9.02
N THR A 26 -50.66 -31.13 -8.84
CA THR A 26 -49.45 -31.84 -8.39
C THR A 26 -48.32 -31.74 -9.41
N VAL A 27 -48.59 -31.87 -10.68
CA VAL A 27 -47.59 -31.71 -11.76
C VAL A 27 -47.08 -30.28 -11.79
N MET A 28 -47.96 -29.28 -11.74
CA MET A 28 -47.57 -27.86 -11.67
C MET A 28 -46.69 -27.56 -10.44
N ALA A 29 -47.12 -28.00 -9.27
CA ALA A 29 -46.33 -27.81 -8.04
C ALA A 29 -44.95 -28.47 -8.14
N SER A 30 -44.85 -29.66 -8.73
CA SER A 30 -43.58 -30.34 -8.94
C SER A 30 -42.67 -29.59 -9.92
N LEU A 31 -43.18 -29.04 -11.00
CA LEU A 31 -42.43 -28.25 -11.97
C LEU A 31 -41.93 -26.95 -11.37
N ILE A 32 -42.77 -26.27 -10.61
CA ILE A 32 -42.40 -25.04 -9.86
C ILE A 32 -41.32 -25.37 -8.83
N SER A 33 -41.46 -26.45 -8.08
CA SER A 33 -40.48 -26.87 -7.06
C SER A 33 -39.13 -27.19 -7.68
N LEU A 34 -39.11 -27.90 -8.83
CA LEU A 34 -37.88 -28.19 -9.57
C LEU A 34 -37.22 -26.91 -10.11
N GLY A 35 -38.00 -26.00 -10.69
CA GLY A 35 -37.52 -24.71 -11.18
C GLY A 35 -36.91 -23.86 -10.08
N LEU A 36 -37.61 -23.75 -8.94
CA LEU A 36 -37.13 -23.00 -7.78
C LEU A 36 -35.87 -23.62 -7.15
N SER A 37 -35.83 -24.97 -7.11
CA SER A 37 -34.65 -25.70 -6.65
C SER A 37 -33.42 -25.39 -7.49
N TRP A 38 -33.55 -25.38 -8.80
CA TRP A 38 -32.44 -25.05 -9.72
C TRP A 38 -32.04 -23.57 -9.60
N TYR A 39 -33.02 -22.70 -9.47
CA TYR A 39 -32.78 -21.25 -9.35
C TYR A 39 -32.05 -20.87 -8.07
N LEU A 40 -32.33 -21.51 -6.93
CA LEU A 40 -31.71 -21.21 -5.65
C LEU A 40 -30.49 -22.07 -5.34
N LEU A 41 -30.55 -23.41 -5.57
CA LEU A 41 -29.46 -24.29 -5.16
C LEU A 41 -28.19 -24.14 -6.00
N LYS A 42 -28.33 -23.89 -7.31
CA LYS A 42 -27.17 -23.78 -8.21
C LYS A 42 -26.26 -22.60 -7.83
N PRO A 43 -26.75 -21.36 -7.65
CA PRO A 43 -25.93 -20.23 -7.19
C PRO A 43 -25.30 -20.46 -5.82
N VAL A 44 -26.07 -21.01 -4.85
CA VAL A 44 -25.54 -21.32 -3.52
C VAL A 44 -24.40 -22.33 -3.58
N LYS A 45 -24.51 -23.35 -4.45
CA LYS A 45 -23.45 -24.33 -4.64
C LYS A 45 -22.21 -23.69 -5.26
N GLN A 46 -22.38 -22.85 -6.27
CA GLN A 46 -21.26 -22.09 -6.88
C GLN A 46 -20.56 -21.19 -5.85
N LEU A 47 -21.31 -20.50 -5.03
CA LEU A 47 -20.76 -19.67 -3.93
C LEU A 47 -19.96 -20.52 -2.95
N THR A 48 -20.49 -21.69 -2.57
CA THR A 48 -19.81 -22.62 -1.66
C THR A 48 -18.50 -23.14 -2.27
N GLU A 49 -18.52 -23.48 -3.55
CA GLU A 49 -17.33 -23.93 -4.30
C GLU A 49 -16.30 -22.81 -4.42
N GLY A 50 -16.71 -21.57 -4.74
CA GLY A 50 -15.87 -20.40 -4.79
C GLY A 50 -15.21 -20.10 -3.42
N THR A 51 -15.99 -20.11 -2.34
CA THR A 51 -15.48 -19.90 -0.99
C THR A 51 -14.43 -20.97 -0.61
N ARG A 52 -14.68 -22.24 -1.00
CA ARG A 52 -13.70 -23.31 -0.79
C ARG A 52 -12.42 -23.12 -1.62
N ALA A 53 -12.53 -22.60 -2.85
CA ALA A 53 -11.37 -22.27 -3.68
C ALA A 53 -10.53 -21.18 -3.04
N VAL A 54 -11.15 -20.09 -2.58
CA VAL A 54 -10.46 -19.01 -1.83
C VAL A 54 -9.79 -19.54 -0.56
N ALA A 55 -10.47 -20.44 0.18
CA ALA A 55 -9.88 -21.09 1.37
C ALA A 55 -8.65 -21.96 1.04
N ARG A 56 -8.54 -22.47 -0.19
CA ARG A 56 -7.34 -23.17 -0.70
C ARG A 56 -6.30 -22.23 -1.31
N ARG A 57 -6.48 -20.90 -1.17
CA ARG A 57 -5.65 -19.84 -1.77
C ARG A 57 -5.71 -19.77 -3.31
N GLU A 58 -6.78 -20.26 -3.90
CA GLU A 58 -7.09 -20.12 -5.33
C GLU A 58 -7.88 -18.81 -5.50
N PHE A 59 -7.19 -17.66 -5.43
CA PHE A 59 -7.82 -16.34 -5.40
C PHE A 59 -8.27 -15.84 -6.78
N ASP A 60 -7.91 -16.55 -7.84
CA ASP A 60 -8.38 -16.32 -9.21
C ASP A 60 -9.82 -16.82 -9.45
N ALA A 61 -10.40 -17.53 -8.48
CA ALA A 61 -11.78 -17.99 -8.55
C ALA A 61 -12.76 -16.83 -8.71
N ARG A 62 -13.64 -16.91 -9.72
CA ARG A 62 -14.70 -15.93 -9.95
C ARG A 62 -16.04 -16.63 -10.12
N LEU A 63 -17.07 -16.06 -9.55
CA LEU A 63 -18.44 -16.52 -9.69
C LEU A 63 -19.12 -15.83 -10.87
N LYS A 64 -19.74 -16.62 -11.74
CA LYS A 64 -20.53 -16.13 -12.86
C LYS A 64 -22.02 -16.36 -12.53
N ILE A 65 -22.58 -15.48 -11.74
CA ILE A 65 -24.00 -15.51 -11.38
C ILE A 65 -24.68 -14.32 -12.05
N GLU A 66 -25.44 -14.60 -13.09
CA GLU A 66 -26.18 -13.60 -13.87
C GLU A 66 -27.58 -13.42 -13.24
N SER A 67 -27.65 -13.00 -11.99
CA SER A 67 -28.89 -12.62 -11.33
C SER A 67 -28.88 -11.13 -10.96
N ARG A 68 -30.05 -10.51 -10.92
CA ARG A 68 -30.23 -9.11 -10.52
C ARG A 68 -30.87 -8.99 -9.11
N ASP A 69 -30.85 -10.09 -8.39
CA ASP A 69 -31.35 -10.20 -7.02
C ASP A 69 -30.20 -10.22 -5.99
N GLU A 70 -30.51 -10.56 -4.75
CA GLU A 70 -29.59 -10.64 -3.63
C GLU A 70 -28.47 -11.68 -3.88
N LEU A 71 -28.73 -12.70 -4.68
CA LEU A 71 -27.72 -13.70 -5.04
C LEU A 71 -26.71 -13.14 -6.05
N GLY A 72 -27.15 -12.30 -6.98
CA GLY A 72 -26.28 -11.57 -7.89
C GLY A 72 -25.37 -10.60 -7.13
N GLN A 73 -25.94 -9.81 -6.21
CA GLN A 73 -25.17 -8.90 -5.36
C GLN A 73 -24.11 -9.66 -4.54
N LEU A 74 -24.51 -10.79 -3.93
CA LEU A 74 -23.58 -11.62 -3.15
C LEU A 74 -22.44 -12.19 -4.01
N ALA A 75 -22.70 -12.49 -5.28
CA ALA A 75 -21.67 -12.94 -6.19
C ALA A 75 -20.69 -11.81 -6.58
N GLU A 76 -21.18 -10.59 -6.76
CA GLU A 76 -20.34 -9.41 -6.98
C GLU A 76 -19.46 -9.11 -5.76
N ASP A 77 -20.04 -9.11 -4.56
CA ASP A 77 -19.30 -8.91 -3.29
C ASP A 77 -18.22 -9.97 -3.10
N PHE A 78 -18.55 -11.25 -3.42
CA PHE A 78 -17.55 -12.33 -3.41
C PHE A 78 -16.43 -12.08 -4.41
N ASN A 79 -16.74 -11.70 -5.65
CA ASN A 79 -15.73 -11.44 -6.68
C ASN A 79 -14.82 -10.27 -6.29
N GLN A 80 -15.37 -9.21 -5.70
CA GLN A 80 -14.59 -8.09 -5.20
C GLN A 80 -13.66 -8.49 -4.05
N MET A 81 -14.17 -9.32 -3.12
CA MET A 81 -13.34 -9.90 -2.05
C MET A 81 -12.22 -10.77 -2.62
N ALA A 82 -12.51 -11.65 -3.59
CA ALA A 82 -11.52 -12.52 -4.21
C ALA A 82 -10.44 -11.71 -4.96
N GLU A 83 -10.82 -10.65 -5.67
CA GLU A 83 -9.89 -9.74 -6.34
C GLU A 83 -8.97 -9.01 -5.35
N THR A 84 -9.53 -8.54 -4.24
CA THR A 84 -8.76 -7.90 -3.16
C THR A 84 -7.74 -8.86 -2.57
N LEU A 85 -8.15 -10.11 -2.29
CA LEU A 85 -7.25 -11.15 -1.76
C LEU A 85 -6.16 -11.55 -2.76
N GLU A 86 -6.50 -11.65 -4.05
CA GLU A 86 -5.54 -11.94 -5.12
C GLU A 86 -4.48 -10.84 -5.21
N SER A 87 -4.91 -9.58 -5.23
CA SER A 87 -4.01 -8.41 -5.22
C SER A 87 -3.10 -8.41 -4.00
N PHE A 88 -3.67 -8.64 -2.81
CA PHE A 88 -2.91 -8.70 -1.56
C PHE A 88 -1.86 -9.81 -1.57
N GLU A 89 -2.22 -11.02 -2.02
CA GLU A 89 -1.26 -12.15 -2.10
C GLU A 89 -0.18 -11.90 -3.17
N HIS A 90 -0.53 -11.26 -4.28
CA HIS A 90 0.45 -10.86 -5.29
C HIS A 90 1.46 -9.85 -4.73
N GLN A 91 0.97 -8.80 -4.07
CA GLN A 91 1.82 -7.79 -3.42
C GLN A 91 2.71 -8.42 -2.34
N ARG A 92 2.17 -9.36 -1.54
CA ARG A 92 2.93 -10.09 -0.52
C ARG A 92 4.06 -10.92 -1.12
N ARG A 93 3.79 -11.64 -2.23
CA ARG A 93 4.83 -12.43 -2.93
C ARG A 93 5.91 -11.55 -3.53
N GLN A 94 5.50 -10.45 -4.16
CA GLN A 94 6.43 -9.48 -4.72
C GLN A 94 7.33 -8.93 -3.61
N TRP A 95 6.74 -8.50 -2.49
CA TRP A 95 7.49 -8.01 -1.35
C TRP A 95 8.52 -9.01 -0.81
N LEU A 96 8.15 -10.29 -0.64
CA LEU A 96 9.10 -11.33 -0.20
C LEU A 96 10.24 -11.53 -1.20
N SER A 97 9.96 -11.46 -2.49
CA SER A 97 10.97 -11.53 -3.56
C SER A 97 11.92 -10.36 -3.48
N ASP A 98 11.39 -9.13 -3.33
CA ASP A 98 12.19 -7.91 -3.29
C ASP A 98 13.08 -7.87 -2.04
N VAL A 99 12.55 -8.23 -0.86
CA VAL A 99 13.35 -8.38 0.37
C VAL A 99 14.48 -9.39 0.18
N SER A 100 14.18 -10.54 -0.42
CA SER A 100 15.18 -11.59 -0.64
C SER A 100 16.28 -11.10 -1.58
N HIS A 101 15.92 -10.33 -2.60
CA HIS A 101 16.87 -9.78 -3.57
C HIS A 101 17.74 -8.69 -2.93
N GLU A 102 17.13 -7.74 -2.21
CA GLU A 102 17.85 -6.62 -1.59
C GLU A 102 18.76 -7.05 -0.41
N LEU A 103 18.43 -8.12 0.28
CA LEU A 103 19.31 -8.72 1.29
C LEU A 103 20.37 -9.64 0.66
N GLY A 104 20.03 -10.36 -0.40
CA GLY A 104 20.93 -11.31 -1.06
C GLY A 104 22.15 -10.67 -1.72
N THR A 105 21.97 -9.48 -2.29
CA THR A 105 23.05 -8.75 -2.97
C THR A 105 24.19 -8.37 -2.02
N PRO A 106 23.96 -7.58 -0.93
CA PRO A 106 25.03 -7.22 0.00
C PRO A 106 25.63 -8.46 0.70
N LEU A 107 24.80 -9.44 1.04
CA LEU A 107 25.30 -10.69 1.65
C LEU A 107 26.25 -11.46 0.72
N SER A 108 25.95 -11.47 -0.58
CA SER A 108 26.83 -12.11 -1.58
C SER A 108 28.16 -11.35 -1.76
N VAL A 109 28.11 -10.02 -1.70
CA VAL A 109 29.33 -9.18 -1.72
C VAL A 109 30.18 -9.45 -0.49
N LEU A 110 29.57 -9.40 0.71
CA LEU A 110 30.25 -9.72 1.98
C LEU A 110 30.93 -11.08 1.93
N ARG A 111 30.19 -12.11 1.52
CA ARG A 111 30.71 -13.46 1.40
C ARG A 111 31.89 -13.55 0.44
N GLY A 112 31.75 -12.96 -0.76
CA GLY A 112 32.81 -12.98 -1.76
C GLY A 112 34.08 -12.25 -1.33
N GLU A 113 33.96 -11.12 -0.62
CA GLU A 113 35.10 -10.40 -0.04
C GLU A 113 35.79 -11.22 1.05
N ILE A 114 35.04 -11.87 1.93
CA ILE A 114 35.59 -12.72 3.00
C ILE A 114 36.30 -13.96 2.39
N GLU A 115 35.65 -14.65 1.45
CA GLU A 115 36.24 -15.81 0.74
C GLU A 115 37.52 -15.44 0.03
N ALA A 116 37.56 -14.30 -0.69
CA ALA A 116 38.73 -13.83 -1.38
C ALA A 116 39.92 -13.48 -0.42
N MET A 117 39.61 -13.03 0.79
CA MET A 117 40.64 -12.83 1.84
C MET A 117 41.09 -14.17 2.46
N GLN A 118 40.22 -15.13 2.66
CA GLN A 118 40.58 -16.46 3.17
C GLN A 118 41.43 -17.23 2.19
N ASP A 119 41.17 -17.10 0.90
CA ASP A 119 41.96 -17.76 -0.18
C ASP A 119 43.30 -17.05 -0.48
N GLY A 120 43.60 -15.94 0.20
CA GLY A 120 44.82 -15.16 0.00
C GLY A 120 44.84 -14.39 -1.33
N VAL A 121 43.73 -14.34 -2.06
CA VAL A 121 43.58 -13.56 -3.31
C VAL A 121 43.54 -12.08 -3.02
N ARG A 122 43.09 -11.69 -1.85
CA ARG A 122 43.03 -10.31 -1.38
C ARG A 122 43.69 -10.18 -0.01
N GLU A 123 44.53 -9.17 0.14
CA GLU A 123 45.14 -8.88 1.44
C GLU A 123 44.18 -8.22 2.40
N LEU A 124 44.28 -8.55 3.70
CA LEU A 124 43.56 -7.90 4.76
C LEU A 124 44.11 -6.48 4.97
N SER A 125 43.30 -5.48 4.62
CA SER A 125 43.64 -4.07 4.82
C SER A 125 42.54 -3.37 5.62
N GLN A 126 42.91 -2.24 6.25
CA GLN A 126 41.90 -1.42 6.98
C GLN A 126 40.80 -0.90 6.06
N GLU A 127 41.12 -0.57 4.82
CA GLU A 127 40.18 -0.11 3.82
C GLU A 127 39.10 -1.19 3.52
N ARG A 128 39.53 -2.45 3.39
CA ARG A 128 38.59 -3.57 3.19
C ARG A 128 37.75 -3.88 4.39
N LEU A 129 38.34 -3.82 5.58
CA LEU A 129 37.53 -3.93 6.82
C LEU A 129 36.49 -2.84 6.92
N ASN A 130 36.81 -1.62 6.56
CA ASN A 130 35.85 -0.52 6.50
C ASN A 130 34.75 -0.80 5.45
N SER A 131 35.11 -1.28 4.26
CA SER A 131 34.13 -1.66 3.23
C SER A 131 33.17 -2.77 3.72
N LEU A 132 33.71 -3.82 4.38
CA LEU A 132 32.86 -4.87 4.98
C LEU A 132 31.94 -4.31 6.09
N HIS A 133 32.46 -3.42 6.91
CA HIS A 133 31.68 -2.74 7.94
C HIS A 133 30.53 -1.94 7.34
N ASP A 134 30.79 -1.16 6.28
CA ASP A 134 29.79 -0.35 5.58
C ASP A 134 28.68 -1.24 5.01
N GLU A 135 29.02 -2.40 4.44
CA GLU A 135 28.05 -3.36 3.92
C GLU A 135 27.19 -3.98 5.03
N VAL A 136 27.78 -4.30 6.20
CA VAL A 136 27.03 -4.75 7.38
C VAL A 136 26.10 -3.67 7.88
N MET A 137 26.54 -2.41 7.92
CA MET A 137 25.71 -1.29 8.34
C MET A 137 24.55 -1.03 7.35
N GLN A 138 24.78 -1.27 6.06
CA GLN A 138 23.71 -1.19 5.05
C GLN A 138 22.66 -2.29 5.27
N LEU A 139 23.10 -3.55 5.50
CA LEU A 139 22.16 -4.64 5.83
C LEU A 139 21.36 -4.35 7.10
N THR A 140 22.02 -3.83 8.13
CA THR A 140 21.36 -3.44 9.38
C THR A 140 20.27 -2.40 9.13
N ARG A 141 20.54 -1.37 8.33
CA ARG A 141 19.54 -0.36 7.96
C ARG A 141 18.35 -0.97 7.22
N ILE A 142 18.59 -1.85 6.24
CA ILE A 142 17.50 -2.51 5.50
C ILE A 142 16.60 -3.31 6.47
N VAL A 143 17.18 -4.04 7.42
CA VAL A 143 16.42 -4.80 8.42
C VAL A 143 15.61 -3.88 9.36
N GLU A 144 16.19 -2.76 9.79
CA GLU A 144 15.49 -1.76 10.62
C GLU A 144 14.35 -1.10 9.85
N ASP A 145 14.56 -0.74 8.59
CA ASP A 145 13.57 -0.19 7.68
C ASP A 145 12.38 -1.15 7.50
N LEU A 146 12.66 -2.44 7.28
CA LEU A 146 11.63 -3.48 7.18
C LEU A 146 10.84 -3.66 8.47
N LYS A 147 11.49 -3.63 9.63
CA LYS A 147 10.82 -3.70 10.93
C LYS A 147 9.90 -2.49 11.13
N LEU A 148 10.35 -1.30 10.75
CA LEU A 148 9.58 -0.07 10.88
C LEU A 148 8.32 -0.11 10.01
N ILE A 149 8.46 -0.48 8.73
CA ILE A 149 7.34 -0.65 7.80
C ILE A 149 6.32 -1.64 8.36
N ASN A 150 6.79 -2.83 8.78
CA ASN A 150 5.90 -3.87 9.31
C ASN A 150 5.12 -3.40 10.56
N ARG A 151 5.76 -2.64 11.46
CA ARG A 151 5.09 -2.10 12.66
C ARG A 151 4.07 -1.02 12.31
N ALA A 152 4.40 -0.15 11.37
CA ALA A 152 3.49 0.90 10.91
C ALA A 152 2.23 0.30 10.25
N GLU A 153 2.40 -0.67 9.35
CA GLU A 153 1.28 -1.33 8.67
C GLU A 153 0.41 -2.17 9.59
N ALA A 154 1.01 -2.79 10.60
CA ALA A 154 0.26 -3.50 11.63
C ALA A 154 -0.49 -2.56 12.60
N GLY A 155 -0.32 -1.24 12.48
CA GLY A 155 -0.89 -0.26 13.40
C GLY A 155 -0.34 -0.35 14.82
N VAL A 156 0.84 -0.99 15.00
CA VAL A 156 1.47 -1.18 16.31
C VAL A 156 2.72 -0.28 16.49
N LEU A 157 2.86 0.73 15.65
CA LEU A 157 3.92 1.70 15.79
C LEU A 157 3.60 2.60 16.98
N GLU A 158 4.36 2.47 18.06
CA GLU A 158 4.28 3.38 19.20
C GLU A 158 4.86 4.73 18.82
N LEU A 159 4.03 5.77 18.86
CA LEU A 159 4.42 7.16 18.63
C LEU A 159 4.56 7.89 19.98
N ARG A 160 5.60 8.68 20.10
CA ARG A 160 5.77 9.61 21.22
C ARG A 160 5.09 10.93 20.85
N GLU A 161 3.82 11.06 21.21
CA GLU A 161 3.06 12.26 20.91
C GLU A 161 3.53 13.45 21.77
N GLU A 162 3.96 14.49 21.10
CA GLU A 162 4.31 15.79 21.67
C GLU A 162 3.83 16.91 20.77
N ASP A 163 3.66 18.10 21.33
CA ASP A 163 3.34 19.30 20.55
C ASP A 163 4.64 19.96 20.11
N PHE A 164 4.85 20.09 18.81
CA PHE A 164 6.08 20.66 18.24
C PHE A 164 5.80 21.42 16.95
N SER A 165 6.76 22.25 16.51
CA SER A 165 6.71 22.93 15.22
C SER A 165 7.40 22.09 14.13
N PRO A 166 6.68 21.52 13.17
CA PRO A 166 7.27 20.81 12.05
C PRO A 166 8.11 21.69 11.14
N THR A 167 7.75 22.96 10.99
CA THR A 167 8.50 23.93 10.17
C THR A 167 9.87 24.24 10.81
N GLU A 168 9.91 24.45 12.12
CA GLU A 168 11.17 24.65 12.84
C GLU A 168 12.04 23.39 12.80
N LEU A 169 11.43 22.21 12.97
CA LEU A 169 12.12 20.92 12.85
C LEU A 169 12.72 20.73 11.46
N LEU A 170 11.96 21.07 10.39
CA LEU A 170 12.44 21.01 9.01
C LEU A 170 13.65 21.93 8.79
N SER A 171 13.57 23.18 9.28
CA SER A 171 14.67 24.14 9.19
C SER A 171 15.94 23.64 9.89
N ARG A 172 15.80 23.13 11.12
CA ARG A 172 16.93 22.56 11.88
C ARG A 172 17.52 21.34 11.21
N THR A 173 16.70 20.45 10.68
CA THR A 173 17.18 19.26 9.96
C THR A 173 17.94 19.68 8.71
N ALA A 174 17.43 20.65 7.94
CA ALA A 174 18.11 21.15 6.74
C ALA A 174 19.47 21.78 7.07
N SER A 175 19.58 22.52 8.16
CA SER A 175 20.87 23.07 8.63
C SER A 175 21.88 21.96 8.96
N GLY A 176 21.43 20.82 9.48
CA GLY A 176 22.31 19.66 9.71
C GLY A 176 22.86 19.01 8.43
N PHE A 177 22.23 19.28 7.29
CA PHE A 177 22.65 18.78 5.97
C PHE A 177 23.49 19.79 5.15
N GLU A 178 23.72 21.01 5.66
CA GLU A 178 24.35 22.12 4.91
C GLU A 178 25.67 21.71 4.24
N THR A 179 26.62 21.15 4.99
CA THR A 179 27.91 20.69 4.47
C THR A 179 27.77 19.67 3.34
N ARG A 180 26.78 18.79 3.44
CA ARG A 180 26.52 17.75 2.44
C ARG A 180 25.86 18.34 1.19
N PHE A 181 24.95 19.29 1.35
CA PHE A 181 24.37 20.03 0.22
C PHE A 181 25.42 20.84 -0.51
N ASP A 182 26.31 21.53 0.19
CA ASP A 182 27.43 22.28 -0.40
C ASP A 182 28.35 21.37 -1.22
N THR A 183 28.69 20.19 -0.67
CA THR A 183 29.51 19.19 -1.37
C THR A 183 28.86 18.74 -2.68
N HIS A 184 27.52 18.69 -2.75
CA HIS A 184 26.77 18.28 -3.94
C HIS A 184 26.26 19.47 -4.77
N LEU A 185 26.68 20.70 -4.44
CA LEU A 185 26.30 21.95 -5.12
C LEU A 185 24.77 22.18 -5.08
N ILE A 186 24.12 21.82 -3.99
CA ILE A 186 22.68 22.01 -3.77
C ILE A 186 22.48 23.25 -2.89
N GLN A 187 21.81 24.26 -3.43
CA GLN A 187 21.42 25.46 -2.67
C GLN A 187 20.07 25.24 -2.02
N VAL A 188 19.97 25.42 -0.69
CA VAL A 188 18.69 25.36 0.04
C VAL A 188 18.07 26.73 0.13
N LYS A 189 16.79 26.85 -0.28
CA LYS A 189 15.96 28.03 -0.09
C LYS A 189 14.80 27.70 0.85
N GLN A 190 14.62 28.54 1.88
CA GLN A 190 13.53 28.40 2.83
C GLN A 190 12.49 29.50 2.59
N ASP A 191 11.25 29.12 2.38
CA ASP A 191 10.10 29.98 2.15
C ASP A 191 8.97 29.52 3.09
N PHE A 192 9.12 29.92 4.35
CA PHE A 192 8.20 29.58 5.43
C PHE A 192 7.36 30.80 5.76
N ASP A 193 6.14 30.89 5.31
CA ASP A 193 5.22 31.91 5.80
C ASP A 193 5.27 31.97 7.34
N ASP A 194 4.42 32.72 8.01
CA ASP A 194 4.35 32.78 9.47
C ASP A 194 4.01 31.42 10.16
N THR A 195 4.37 30.31 9.50
CA THR A 195 4.09 28.94 9.95
C THR A 195 5.14 28.35 10.88
N ILE A 196 6.24 29.07 11.15
CA ILE A 196 7.34 28.56 11.98
C ILE A 196 6.89 28.24 13.41
N LYS A 197 5.86 28.93 13.90
CA LYS A 197 5.27 28.73 15.23
C LYS A 197 4.04 27.81 15.22
N THR A 198 3.65 27.32 14.06
CA THR A 198 2.49 26.42 13.93
C THR A 198 2.80 25.07 14.55
N MET A 199 1.97 24.66 15.52
CA MET A 199 2.16 23.42 16.26
C MET A 199 1.30 22.30 15.69
N VAL A 200 1.87 21.11 15.70
CA VAL A 200 1.15 19.84 15.45
C VAL A 200 1.40 18.89 16.60
N ARG A 201 0.50 17.94 16.82
CA ARG A 201 0.69 16.84 17.75
C ARG A 201 1.16 15.61 17.00
N GLY A 202 2.29 15.03 17.42
CA GLY A 202 2.88 13.86 16.78
C GLY A 202 4.24 13.52 17.35
N ASP A 203 4.97 12.66 16.65
CA ASP A 203 6.33 12.22 17.03
C ASP A 203 7.36 13.01 16.21
N SER A 204 8.03 13.96 16.86
CA SER A 204 9.03 14.82 16.22
C SER A 204 10.23 14.03 15.70
N GLU A 205 10.66 12.95 16.37
CA GLU A 205 11.76 12.09 15.95
C GLU A 205 11.41 11.34 14.65
N ARG A 206 10.17 10.83 14.55
CA ARG A 206 9.70 10.17 13.32
C ARG A 206 9.57 11.14 12.16
N LEU A 207 9.10 12.36 12.42
CA LEU A 207 9.04 13.38 11.38
C LEU A 207 10.44 13.86 10.96
N ARG A 208 11.39 13.96 11.90
CA ARG A 208 12.80 14.22 11.59
C ARG A 208 13.36 13.13 10.65
N GLN A 209 13.10 11.86 10.94
CA GLN A 209 13.51 10.74 10.08
C GLN A 209 12.92 10.87 8.66
N VAL A 210 11.67 11.33 8.52
CA VAL A 210 11.06 11.63 7.21
C VAL A 210 11.87 12.70 6.48
N TYR A 211 12.19 13.82 7.14
CA TYR A 211 12.94 14.89 6.51
C TYR A 211 14.35 14.45 6.09
N GLU A 212 15.05 13.71 6.95
CA GLU A 212 16.36 13.14 6.63
C GLU A 212 16.29 12.23 5.39
N ASN A 213 15.32 11.34 5.31
CA ASN A 213 15.12 10.47 4.15
C ASN A 213 14.85 11.27 2.86
N LEU A 214 14.05 12.33 2.94
CA LEU A 214 13.78 13.18 1.79
C LEU A 214 15.01 13.97 1.35
N MET A 215 15.79 14.51 2.29
CA MET A 215 17.05 15.22 1.98
C MET A 215 18.11 14.28 1.42
N GLU A 216 18.24 13.07 1.96
CA GLU A 216 19.10 12.02 1.39
C GLU A 216 18.69 11.67 -0.03
N ASN A 217 17.37 11.60 -0.30
CA ASN A 217 16.86 11.33 -1.63
C ASN A 217 17.26 12.44 -2.62
N VAL A 218 17.17 13.71 -2.21
CA VAL A 218 17.62 14.84 -3.04
C VAL A 218 19.12 14.74 -3.33
N ILE A 219 19.97 14.54 -2.31
CA ILE A 219 21.43 14.40 -2.48
C ILE A 219 21.77 13.26 -3.43
N ARG A 220 21.04 12.16 -3.37
CA ARG A 220 21.30 10.97 -4.17
C ARG A 220 20.90 11.13 -5.64
N HIS A 221 19.80 11.80 -5.91
CA HIS A 221 19.20 11.83 -7.24
C HIS A 221 19.44 13.13 -8.01
N VAL A 222 19.75 14.22 -7.31
CA VAL A 222 20.09 15.49 -7.92
C VAL A 222 21.58 15.51 -8.25
N GLN A 223 21.92 15.63 -9.52
CA GLN A 223 23.29 15.68 -10.00
C GLN A 223 23.64 17.09 -10.48
N GLY A 224 24.67 17.68 -9.88
CA GLY A 224 25.19 19.01 -10.23
C GLY A 224 24.45 20.16 -9.52
N PRO A 225 24.67 21.39 -9.94
CA PRO A 225 24.08 22.55 -9.30
C PRO A 225 22.56 22.50 -9.34
N ALA A 226 21.92 22.61 -8.17
CA ALA A 226 20.47 22.56 -8.03
C ALA A 226 19.98 23.37 -6.84
N VAL A 227 18.67 23.62 -6.82
CA VAL A 227 17.99 24.33 -5.73
C VAL A 227 16.97 23.43 -5.10
N LEU A 228 17.09 23.21 -3.79
CA LEU A 228 16.07 22.60 -2.94
C LEU A 228 15.26 23.72 -2.28
N THR A 229 14.00 23.84 -2.60
CA THR A 229 13.10 24.81 -1.99
C THR A 229 12.24 24.13 -0.93
N LEU A 230 12.36 24.58 0.31
CA LEU A 230 11.54 24.16 1.45
C LEU A 230 10.43 25.20 1.63
N LYS A 231 9.18 24.77 1.60
CA LYS A 231 8.01 25.64 1.80
C LYS A 231 7.15 25.15 2.94
N SER A 232 6.49 26.07 3.62
CA SER A 232 5.51 25.76 4.65
C SER A 232 4.34 26.73 4.55
N ARG A 233 3.11 26.20 4.54
CA ARG A 233 1.84 26.94 4.40
C ARG A 233 0.77 26.29 5.28
N VAL A 234 -0.18 27.06 5.73
CA VAL A 234 -1.40 26.53 6.35
C VAL A 234 -2.51 26.55 5.29
N GLU A 235 -3.05 25.38 4.97
CA GLU A 235 -4.13 25.18 4.01
C GLU A 235 -5.24 24.32 4.65
N HIS A 236 -6.49 24.81 4.64
CA HIS A 236 -7.66 24.05 5.13
C HIS A 236 -7.47 23.38 6.49
N SER A 237 -6.96 24.13 7.49
CA SER A 237 -6.67 23.61 8.84
C SER A 237 -5.63 22.48 8.90
N ARG A 238 -4.76 22.41 7.91
CA ARG A 238 -3.59 21.53 7.89
C ARG A 238 -2.32 22.32 7.62
N LEU A 239 -1.23 21.91 8.24
CA LEU A 239 0.09 22.41 7.90
C LEU A 239 0.60 21.62 6.69
N VAL A 240 0.88 22.30 5.60
CA VAL A 240 1.44 21.72 4.38
C VAL A 240 2.91 22.12 4.26
N LEU A 241 3.78 21.13 4.28
CA LEU A 241 5.22 21.26 4.07
C LEU A 241 5.55 20.74 2.68
N SER A 242 6.40 21.43 1.94
CA SER A 242 6.82 21.01 0.59
C SER A 242 8.32 21.08 0.47
N LEU A 243 8.91 20.00 -0.04
CA LEU A 243 10.34 19.90 -0.38
C LEU A 243 10.40 19.70 -1.89
N CYS A 244 10.83 20.74 -2.61
CA CYS A 244 10.81 20.77 -4.08
C CYS A 244 12.24 21.00 -4.59
N ASP A 245 12.80 20.02 -5.33
CA ASP A 245 14.05 20.15 -6.04
C ASP A 245 13.81 20.57 -7.51
N ASP A 246 14.83 21.11 -8.16
CA ASP A 246 14.87 21.42 -9.59
C ASP A 246 15.75 20.41 -10.37
N GLY A 247 15.92 19.23 -9.83
CA GLY A 247 16.68 18.12 -10.40
C GLY A 247 16.07 17.54 -11.68
N PRO A 248 16.44 16.30 -12.05
CA PRO A 248 15.94 15.68 -13.29
C PRO A 248 14.43 15.39 -13.25
N GLY A 249 13.83 15.29 -12.05
CA GLY A 249 12.44 14.88 -11.89
C GLY A 249 12.22 13.39 -12.13
N VAL A 250 10.94 13.02 -12.20
CA VAL A 250 10.46 11.64 -12.44
C VAL A 250 9.32 11.71 -13.45
N ASP A 251 9.21 10.68 -14.31
CA ASP A 251 8.08 10.56 -15.25
C ASP A 251 6.74 10.60 -14.51
N GLU A 252 5.75 11.33 -15.04
CA GLU A 252 4.43 11.49 -14.42
C GLU A 252 3.75 10.15 -14.11
N ASN A 253 3.94 9.16 -14.99
CA ASN A 253 3.40 7.80 -14.79
C ASN A 253 4.03 7.06 -13.59
N MET A 254 5.18 7.50 -13.12
CA MET A 254 5.90 6.89 -11.98
C MET A 254 5.59 7.58 -10.65
N LEU A 255 5.05 8.82 -10.68
CA LEU A 255 4.76 9.58 -9.46
C LEU A 255 3.86 8.82 -8.46
N PRO A 256 2.78 8.13 -8.87
CA PRO A 256 1.94 7.37 -7.96
C PRO A 256 2.67 6.21 -7.25
N HIS A 257 3.75 5.71 -7.88
CA HIS A 257 4.51 4.55 -7.42
C HIS A 257 5.74 4.90 -6.58
N LEU A 258 6.08 6.20 -6.44
CA LEU A 258 7.29 6.62 -5.73
C LEU A 258 7.33 6.17 -4.26
N PHE A 259 6.17 5.98 -3.65
CA PHE A 259 6.04 5.52 -2.27
C PHE A 259 5.85 4.01 -2.15
N ASP A 260 5.83 3.27 -3.28
CA ASP A 260 5.78 1.81 -3.26
C ASP A 260 7.12 1.28 -2.75
N ARG A 261 7.09 0.18 -2.01
CA ARG A 261 8.29 -0.44 -1.44
C ARG A 261 9.20 -0.93 -2.56
N PHE A 262 10.51 -0.72 -2.39
CA PHE A 262 11.55 -1.11 -3.35
C PHE A 262 11.39 -0.48 -4.75
N PHE A 263 10.47 0.48 -4.90
CA PHE A 263 10.30 1.18 -6.17
C PHE A 263 11.52 2.05 -6.46
N ARG A 264 11.97 2.01 -7.71
CA ARG A 264 13.11 2.78 -8.24
C ARG A 264 12.79 3.21 -9.65
N ALA A 265 12.76 4.51 -9.90
CA ALA A 265 12.49 5.07 -11.23
C ALA A 265 13.56 4.68 -12.28
N ASP A 266 14.79 4.43 -11.86
CA ASP A 266 15.93 4.12 -12.77
C ASP A 266 16.67 2.85 -12.32
N LYS A 267 16.36 1.70 -12.95
CA LYS A 267 17.01 0.41 -12.65
C LYS A 267 18.48 0.34 -13.09
N SER A 268 18.90 1.17 -14.04
CA SER A 268 20.25 1.10 -14.64
C SER A 268 21.32 1.86 -13.87
N ARG A 269 20.98 2.98 -13.25
CA ARG A 269 21.90 3.82 -12.46
C ARG A 269 22.06 3.39 -11.00
N SER A 270 21.28 2.43 -10.58
CA SER A 270 21.04 2.09 -9.18
C SER A 270 22.14 1.29 -8.48
N ARG A 271 23.08 0.66 -9.22
CA ARG A 271 24.15 -0.14 -8.61
C ARG A 271 25.24 0.71 -7.96
N THR A 272 25.39 1.96 -8.38
CA THR A 272 26.40 2.89 -7.85
C THR A 272 25.85 3.84 -6.77
N SER A 273 24.53 4.03 -6.68
CA SER A 273 23.92 5.00 -5.76
C SER A 273 23.30 4.42 -4.47
N GLY A 274 23.33 3.10 -4.28
CA GLY A 274 23.18 2.44 -2.96
C GLY A 274 21.85 2.61 -2.21
N GLY A 275 20.70 2.87 -2.87
CA GLY A 275 19.40 3.03 -2.19
C GLY A 275 18.56 1.76 -2.19
N SER A 276 18.03 1.36 -1.03
CA SER A 276 17.14 0.20 -0.86
C SER A 276 15.75 0.36 -1.50
N GLY A 277 15.35 1.58 -1.93
CA GLY A 277 13.98 1.85 -2.38
C GLY A 277 12.92 1.82 -1.26
N LEU A 278 13.36 1.78 0.01
CA LEU A 278 12.47 1.78 1.17
C LEU A 278 12.25 3.18 1.76
N GLY A 279 13.14 4.13 1.53
CA GLY A 279 13.12 5.43 2.19
C GLY A 279 11.82 6.21 2.00
N LEU A 280 11.28 6.31 0.77
CA LEU A 280 10.01 6.99 0.51
C LEU A 280 8.81 6.21 1.06
N ALA A 281 8.83 4.87 1.00
CA ALA A 281 7.80 4.04 1.62
C ALA A 281 7.76 4.23 3.15
N ILE A 282 8.93 4.36 3.81
CA ILE A 282 9.04 4.71 5.22
C ILE A 282 8.45 6.10 5.48
N CYS A 283 8.78 7.09 4.64
CA CYS A 283 8.21 8.44 4.77
C CYS A 283 6.68 8.39 4.78
N LYS A 284 6.08 7.65 3.84
CA LYS A 284 4.63 7.48 3.75
C LYS A 284 4.06 6.86 5.03
N ASN A 285 4.59 5.73 5.46
CA ASN A 285 4.12 5.04 6.67
C ASN A 285 4.22 5.92 7.93
N LEU A 286 5.33 6.65 8.10
CA LEU A 286 5.55 7.51 9.27
C LEU A 286 4.65 8.75 9.28
N VAL A 287 4.35 9.30 8.10
CA VAL A 287 3.43 10.44 7.97
C VAL A 287 1.99 9.99 8.19
N GLU A 288 1.57 8.88 7.57
CA GLU A 288 0.22 8.33 7.73
C GLU A 288 -0.05 7.86 9.17
N ALA A 289 0.93 7.29 9.86
CA ALA A 289 0.82 6.93 11.27
C ALA A 289 0.53 8.14 12.18
N GLN A 290 0.88 9.35 11.74
CA GLN A 290 0.61 10.62 12.43
C GLN A 290 -0.62 11.35 11.87
N ALA A 291 -1.58 10.64 11.25
CA ALA A 291 -2.77 11.20 10.60
C ALA A 291 -2.43 12.25 9.51
N GLY A 292 -1.21 12.23 8.99
CA GLY A 292 -0.73 13.03 7.89
C GLY A 292 -1.02 12.40 6.53
N GLN A 293 -0.68 13.14 5.47
CA GLN A 293 -0.69 12.66 4.09
C GLN A 293 0.61 13.10 3.43
N ILE A 294 1.14 12.26 2.53
CA ILE A 294 2.33 12.58 1.73
C ILE A 294 2.05 12.28 0.26
N GLU A 295 2.43 13.21 -0.59
CA GLU A 295 2.20 13.13 -2.04
C GLU A 295 3.42 13.60 -2.81
N ALA A 296 3.57 13.09 -4.03
CA ALA A 296 4.63 13.47 -4.97
C ALA A 296 4.04 14.17 -6.20
N HIS A 297 4.62 15.28 -6.58
CA HIS A 297 4.23 16.06 -7.74
C HIS A 297 5.45 16.42 -8.60
N ALA A 298 5.24 16.53 -9.91
CA ALA A 298 6.28 17.10 -10.76
C ALA A 298 6.50 18.59 -10.39
N ASN A 299 7.74 18.99 -10.25
CA ASN A 299 8.09 20.39 -10.07
C ASN A 299 8.28 21.07 -11.43
N GLN A 300 7.91 22.35 -11.55
CA GLN A 300 8.08 23.11 -12.78
C GLN A 300 9.25 24.09 -12.68
N PRO A 301 10.08 24.23 -13.73
CA PRO A 301 9.97 23.58 -15.05
C PRO A 301 10.46 22.12 -15.08
N ARG A 302 11.12 21.64 -14.04
CA ARG A 302 11.58 20.26 -13.84
C ARG A 302 11.84 20.00 -12.36
N GLY A 303 11.95 18.73 -11.97
CA GLY A 303 12.26 18.31 -10.61
C GLY A 303 11.12 17.54 -9.96
N LEU A 304 11.28 17.24 -8.68
CA LEU A 304 10.31 16.54 -7.86
C LEU A 304 9.91 17.42 -6.67
N CYS A 305 8.64 17.41 -6.33
CA CYS A 305 8.11 18.10 -5.17
C CYS A 305 7.35 17.10 -4.28
N ILE A 306 7.83 16.88 -3.07
CA ILE A 306 7.15 16.07 -2.07
C ILE A 306 6.40 17.00 -1.13
N ARG A 307 5.08 16.76 -0.97
CA ARG A 307 4.20 17.49 -0.07
C ARG A 307 3.81 16.61 1.11
N ILE A 308 3.91 17.15 2.30
CA ILE A 308 3.47 16.51 3.55
C ILE A 308 2.40 17.41 4.14
N SER A 309 1.24 16.87 4.47
CA SER A 309 0.18 17.60 5.16
C SER A 309 -0.09 16.97 6.53
N LEU A 310 -0.06 17.78 7.59
CA LEU A 310 -0.27 17.35 8.97
C LEU A 310 -1.47 18.08 9.57
N PRO A 311 -2.30 17.43 10.40
CA PRO A 311 -3.39 18.10 11.10
C PRO A 311 -2.80 19.07 12.14
N LEU A 312 -3.38 20.28 12.24
CA LEU A 312 -3.04 21.23 13.27
C LEU A 312 -3.57 20.78 14.63
N VAL A 313 -2.88 21.13 15.70
CA VAL A 313 -3.46 21.06 17.04
C VAL A 313 -4.67 22.00 17.04
N GLN A 314 -5.88 21.46 17.24
CA GLN A 314 -7.03 22.30 17.50
C GLN A 314 -6.80 22.95 18.86
N GLU A 315 -6.70 24.28 18.91
CA GLU A 315 -6.84 24.99 20.18
C GLU A 315 -8.24 24.65 20.71
N ASP A 316 -8.29 23.82 21.76
CA ASP A 316 -9.51 23.68 22.55
C ASP A 316 -9.93 25.09 22.95
N GLN A 317 -11.02 25.59 22.36
CA GLN A 317 -11.65 26.81 22.81
C GLN A 317 -12.14 26.56 24.24
N ALA A 318 -11.31 26.95 25.19
CA ALA A 318 -11.64 26.98 26.61
C ALA A 318 -12.64 28.12 26.90
#